data_4a4947ac28e4f9fbb0bcbdc1431c3c2f
#
_entry.id   4a4947ac28e4f9fbb0bcbdc1431c3c2f
#
_cell.length_a   1.000
_cell.length_b   1.000
_cell.length_c   1.000
_cell.angle_alpha   90.00
_cell.angle_beta   90.00
_cell.angle_gamma   90.00
#
_symmetry.space_group_name_H-M   'P 1'
#
loop_
_entity.id
_entity.type
_entity.pdbx_description
1 polymer ?
#
loop_
_entity_poly.entity_id
_entity_poly.type
_entity_poly.pdbx_seq_one_letter_code
_entity_poly.pdbx_strand_id
1 'polypeptide(L)'
;MSKSTNRTETRTATLKAPAAVAFEIVTDLRHWPQFFPDGVYAEEDGDIVRWWALEGDGVRHWSSRRTLDRSGLTVTYDQVDCAAPLTASSIQWRFRPAADGTCEAELTLRADSQNSNAGREAVAAHLAAADELIARVGQIAENWDQLKELVVHFEDPLFIAGSTDAVYGFLYDADKWPERVPHVTALTMTEDQPGVQFFDMDTVTPEGRAHTTRSVRICLPHKIIYKQIGLPKLLDAHTGHWHFQTTPEGVTVTARHTATIRPDALNLLGADTTVADARRYLRRVLSTNSLQTLRHAQAFAEEPAHA
;
A
#
# COMPACT_ATOMS: atom_id res chain seq x y z
N MET A 1 -31.14 8.83 -27.10
CA MET A 1 -30.25 9.44 -26.10
C MET A 1 -30.48 8.73 -24.76
N SER A 2 -29.60 7.87 -24.36
CA SER A 2 -29.71 7.17 -23.05
C SER A 2 -29.50 8.21 -21.95
N LYS A 3 -30.48 8.40 -21.06
CA LYS A 3 -30.33 9.30 -19.90
C LYS A 3 -29.31 8.64 -18.96
N SER A 4 -28.17 9.27 -18.72
CA SER A 4 -27.23 8.85 -17.69
C SER A 4 -27.86 8.96 -16.30
N THR A 5 -27.48 8.08 -15.39
CA THR A 5 -27.85 8.19 -13.98
C THR A 5 -26.72 8.92 -13.27
N ASN A 6 -26.92 10.19 -12.92
CA ASN A 6 -25.99 10.99 -12.12
C ASN A 6 -26.48 10.99 -10.67
N ARG A 7 -25.61 10.65 -9.73
CA ARG A 7 -25.89 10.72 -8.31
C ARG A 7 -24.73 11.28 -7.53
N THR A 8 -25.06 12.02 -6.49
CA THR A 8 -24.12 12.61 -5.54
C THR A 8 -24.57 12.28 -4.13
N GLU A 9 -23.64 11.89 -3.30
CA GLU A 9 -23.84 11.65 -1.87
C GLU A 9 -22.84 12.50 -1.09
N THR A 10 -23.32 13.19 -0.04
CA THR A 10 -22.45 13.98 0.82
C THR A 10 -22.62 13.53 2.27
N ARG A 11 -21.51 13.38 2.97
CA ARG A 11 -21.44 13.10 4.41
C ARG A 11 -20.64 14.18 5.09
N THR A 12 -21.05 14.51 6.29
CA THR A 12 -20.33 15.44 7.18
C THR A 12 -20.11 14.78 8.53
N ALA A 13 -18.95 15.04 9.13
CA ALA A 13 -18.62 14.58 10.46
C ALA A 13 -17.73 15.60 11.17
N THR A 14 -17.90 15.75 12.49
CA THR A 14 -16.93 16.46 13.31
C THR A 14 -15.84 15.48 13.72
N LEU A 15 -14.58 15.78 13.36
CA LEU A 15 -13.41 14.97 13.70
C LEU A 15 -12.69 15.61 14.88
N LYS A 16 -12.24 14.80 15.83
CA LYS A 16 -11.46 15.23 16.99
C LYS A 16 -9.97 15.37 16.66
N ALA A 17 -9.70 16.14 15.60
CA ALA A 17 -8.36 16.42 15.12
C ALA A 17 -8.33 17.76 14.35
N PRO A 18 -7.16 18.41 14.26
CA PRO A 18 -7.01 19.59 13.41
C PRO A 18 -7.29 19.27 11.93
N ALA A 19 -7.90 20.21 11.21
CA ALA A 19 -8.24 20.06 9.80
C ALA A 19 -7.02 19.72 8.90
N ALA A 20 -5.85 20.28 9.24
CA ALA A 20 -4.59 19.99 8.54
C ALA A 20 -4.18 18.52 8.66
N VAL A 21 -4.40 17.88 9.83
CA VAL A 21 -4.12 16.45 10.06
C VAL A 21 -5.05 15.59 9.22
N ALA A 22 -6.35 15.86 9.24
CA ALA A 22 -7.31 15.10 8.44
C ALA A 22 -7.03 15.26 6.93
N PHE A 23 -6.62 16.44 6.49
CA PHE A 23 -6.21 16.70 5.11
C PHE A 23 -4.93 15.93 4.74
N GLU A 24 -3.92 15.89 5.62
CA GLU A 24 -2.69 15.10 5.42
C GLU A 24 -3.01 13.61 5.23
N ILE A 25 -3.89 13.03 6.05
CA ILE A 25 -4.27 11.61 5.98
C ILE A 25 -4.81 11.23 4.61
N VAL A 26 -5.63 12.09 3.98
CA VAL A 26 -6.27 11.79 2.68
C VAL A 26 -5.43 12.23 1.48
N THR A 27 -4.36 12.99 1.69
CA THR A 27 -3.51 13.52 0.59
C THR A 27 -2.13 12.90 0.53
N ASP A 28 -1.58 12.39 1.63
CA ASP A 28 -0.32 11.65 1.62
C ASP A 28 -0.58 10.18 1.26
N LEU A 29 -0.29 9.83 0.02
CA LEU A 29 -0.53 8.50 -0.54
C LEU A 29 0.21 7.36 0.20
N ARG A 30 1.30 7.69 0.93
CA ARG A 30 2.07 6.71 1.72
C ARG A 30 1.26 6.13 2.88
N HIS A 31 0.29 6.89 3.38
CA HIS A 31 -0.57 6.47 4.48
C HIS A 31 -1.66 5.50 4.04
N TRP A 32 -2.08 5.58 2.78
CA TRP A 32 -3.20 4.79 2.29
C TRP A 32 -3.03 3.27 2.51
N PRO A 33 -1.94 2.61 2.09
CA PRO A 33 -1.78 1.17 2.31
C PRO A 33 -1.51 0.78 3.76
N GLN A 34 -1.19 1.75 4.64
CA GLN A 34 -0.96 1.49 6.07
C GLN A 34 -2.24 1.54 6.89
N PHE A 35 -3.14 2.46 6.56
CA PHE A 35 -4.33 2.74 7.36
C PHE A 35 -5.64 2.30 6.71
N PHE A 36 -5.61 1.97 5.41
CA PHE A 36 -6.76 1.43 4.69
C PHE A 36 -6.45 -0.04 4.31
N PRO A 37 -7.19 -1.01 4.89
CA PRO A 37 -6.85 -2.44 4.76
C PRO A 37 -6.74 -2.92 3.32
N ASP A 38 -7.66 -2.48 2.44
CA ASP A 38 -7.69 -2.89 1.05
C ASP A 38 -6.66 -2.15 0.18
N GLY A 39 -6.12 -1.02 0.65
CA GLY A 39 -5.08 -0.27 -0.06
C GLY A 39 -3.79 -1.08 -0.18
N VAL A 40 -3.34 -1.37 -1.40
CA VAL A 40 -2.07 -2.07 -1.67
C VAL A 40 -0.96 -1.07 -1.94
N TYR A 41 -1.20 -0.16 -2.88
CA TYR A 41 -0.22 0.85 -3.29
C TYR A 41 -0.91 2.04 -3.97
N ALA A 42 -0.29 3.21 -3.84
CA ALA A 42 -0.63 4.37 -4.62
C ALA A 42 0.65 5.13 -5.02
N GLU A 43 0.68 5.65 -6.24
CA GLU A 43 1.78 6.50 -6.71
C GLU A 43 1.23 7.67 -7.53
N GLU A 44 1.95 8.79 -7.50
CA GLU A 44 1.61 9.97 -8.30
C GLU A 44 2.60 10.19 -9.44
N ASP A 45 2.05 10.66 -10.55
CA ASP A 45 2.78 11.10 -11.72
C ASP A 45 2.11 12.39 -12.20
N GLY A 46 2.68 13.52 -11.78
CA GLY A 46 2.07 14.84 -11.96
C GLY A 46 0.75 14.98 -11.19
N ASP A 47 -0.34 15.23 -11.89
CA ASP A 47 -1.70 15.31 -11.32
C ASP A 47 -2.46 13.97 -11.33
N ILE A 48 -1.87 12.93 -11.89
CA ILE A 48 -2.45 11.59 -11.94
C ILE A 48 -1.96 10.78 -10.76
N VAL A 49 -2.91 10.16 -10.06
CA VAL A 49 -2.65 9.16 -9.02
C VAL A 49 -3.14 7.81 -9.51
N ARG A 50 -2.24 6.82 -9.50
CA ARG A 50 -2.55 5.42 -9.78
C ARG A 50 -2.74 4.67 -8.48
N TRP A 51 -3.78 3.86 -8.42
CA TRP A 51 -4.20 3.15 -7.21
C TRP A 51 -4.27 1.65 -7.47
N TRP A 52 -3.87 0.87 -6.48
CA TRP A 52 -4.04 -0.59 -6.44
C TRP A 52 -4.66 -0.99 -5.12
N ALA A 53 -5.81 -1.64 -5.15
CA ALA A 53 -6.54 -2.12 -3.98
C ALA A 53 -6.92 -3.58 -4.13
N LEU A 54 -7.02 -4.29 -3.01
CA LEU A 54 -7.63 -5.62 -2.96
C LEU A 54 -9.11 -5.51 -3.31
N GLU A 55 -9.59 -6.43 -4.15
CA GLU A 55 -11.00 -6.54 -4.52
C GLU A 55 -11.35 -8.01 -4.74
N GLY A 56 -12.11 -8.60 -3.82
CA GLY A 56 -12.31 -10.05 -3.82
C GLY A 56 -10.99 -10.81 -3.69
N ASP A 57 -10.76 -11.77 -4.58
CA ASP A 57 -9.51 -12.56 -4.64
C ASP A 57 -8.44 -11.94 -5.56
N GLY A 58 -8.64 -10.70 -6.03
CA GLY A 58 -7.76 -10.03 -6.98
C GLY A 58 -7.34 -8.63 -6.53
N VAL A 59 -6.80 -7.88 -7.48
CA VAL A 59 -6.42 -6.48 -7.31
C VAL A 59 -7.10 -5.63 -8.37
N ARG A 60 -7.84 -4.61 -7.91
CA ARG A 60 -8.33 -3.55 -8.78
C ARG A 60 -7.27 -2.46 -8.93
N HIS A 61 -7.10 -2.01 -10.16
CA HIS A 61 -6.26 -0.87 -10.51
C HIS A 61 -7.09 0.21 -11.21
N TRP A 62 -6.86 1.49 -10.84
CA TRP A 62 -7.48 2.64 -11.51
C TRP A 62 -6.59 3.87 -11.38
N SER A 63 -6.88 4.88 -12.20
CA SER A 63 -6.22 6.18 -12.17
C SER A 63 -7.22 7.29 -11.85
N SER A 64 -6.76 8.28 -11.10
CA SER A 64 -7.56 9.48 -10.79
C SER A 64 -6.74 10.73 -11.04
N ARG A 65 -7.37 11.78 -11.58
CA ARG A 65 -6.79 13.12 -11.57
C ARG A 65 -7.00 13.75 -10.21
N ARG A 66 -5.91 14.18 -9.57
CA ARG A 66 -5.95 14.85 -8.28
C ARG A 66 -5.92 16.36 -8.45
N THR A 67 -6.95 17.04 -7.93
CA THR A 67 -6.95 18.50 -7.75
C THR A 67 -6.79 18.81 -6.27
N LEU A 68 -5.76 19.59 -5.93
CA LEU A 68 -5.35 19.85 -4.56
C LEU A 68 -5.38 21.36 -4.26
N ASP A 69 -6.24 21.78 -3.34
CA ASP A 69 -6.23 23.11 -2.75
C ASP A 69 -5.76 23.02 -1.29
N ARG A 70 -4.47 23.31 -1.06
CA ARG A 70 -3.87 23.28 0.27
C ARG A 70 -4.38 24.40 1.18
N SER A 71 -4.75 25.55 0.60
CA SER A 71 -5.25 26.71 1.36
C SER A 71 -6.67 26.49 1.82
N GLY A 72 -7.51 25.90 0.98
CA GLY A 72 -8.89 25.55 1.29
C GLY A 72 -9.05 24.17 1.90
N LEU A 73 -7.95 23.43 2.16
CA LEU A 73 -7.92 22.06 2.69
C LEU A 73 -8.92 21.16 1.95
N THR A 74 -8.89 21.23 0.62
CA THR A 74 -9.78 20.47 -0.27
C THR A 74 -8.94 19.62 -1.23
N VAL A 75 -9.34 18.37 -1.42
CA VAL A 75 -8.78 17.49 -2.45
C VAL A 75 -9.91 16.78 -3.19
N THR A 76 -9.76 16.71 -4.52
CA THR A 76 -10.67 15.95 -5.39
C THR A 76 -9.85 14.91 -6.15
N TYR A 77 -10.38 13.71 -6.23
CA TYR A 77 -9.89 12.60 -7.04
C TYR A 77 -10.97 12.25 -8.07
N ASP A 78 -10.79 12.71 -9.31
CA ASP A 78 -11.68 12.39 -10.43
C ASP A 78 -11.12 11.17 -11.17
N GLN A 79 -11.83 10.05 -11.18
CA GLN A 79 -11.37 8.85 -11.87
C GLN A 79 -11.27 9.11 -13.38
N VAL A 80 -10.10 8.82 -13.96
CA VAL A 80 -9.80 9.12 -15.37
C VAL A 80 -10.45 8.09 -16.29
N ASP A 81 -10.31 6.80 -15.96
CA ASP A 81 -10.79 5.68 -16.75
C ASP A 81 -11.78 4.84 -15.93
N CYS A 82 -13.06 5.17 -16.03
CA CYS A 82 -14.09 4.39 -15.37
C CYS A 82 -14.40 3.12 -16.18
N ALA A 83 -14.36 1.96 -15.50
CA ALA A 83 -14.83 0.72 -16.08
C ALA A 83 -16.36 0.70 -16.14
N ALA A 84 -16.92 0.20 -17.23
CA ALA A 84 -18.36 -0.02 -17.32
C ALA A 84 -18.86 -0.87 -16.13
N PRO A 85 -20.04 -0.55 -15.57
CA PRO A 85 -21.07 0.34 -16.09
C PRO A 85 -20.94 1.81 -15.66
N LEU A 86 -19.94 2.19 -14.83
CA LEU A 86 -19.71 3.59 -14.49
C LEU A 86 -19.14 4.34 -15.71
N THR A 87 -19.51 5.60 -15.84
CA THR A 87 -19.00 6.52 -16.88
C THR A 87 -18.20 7.66 -16.29
N ALA A 88 -18.40 7.97 -15.02
CA ALA A 88 -17.59 8.88 -14.21
C ALA A 88 -17.71 8.53 -12.74
N SER A 89 -16.67 8.78 -11.96
CA SER A 89 -16.72 8.78 -10.50
C SER A 89 -15.74 9.80 -9.93
N SER A 90 -16.07 10.39 -8.78
CA SER A 90 -15.17 11.27 -8.06
C SER A 90 -15.36 11.19 -6.56
N ILE A 91 -14.29 11.50 -5.84
CA ILE A 91 -14.24 11.62 -4.39
C ILE A 91 -13.67 12.99 -4.07
N GLN A 92 -14.42 13.81 -3.32
CA GLN A 92 -13.94 15.10 -2.83
C GLN A 92 -13.98 15.14 -1.32
N TRP A 93 -12.87 15.55 -0.72
CA TRP A 93 -12.75 15.84 0.69
C TRP A 93 -12.58 17.35 0.88
N ARG A 94 -13.24 17.91 1.89
CA ARG A 94 -13.04 19.26 2.38
C ARG A 94 -13.01 19.25 3.89
N PHE A 95 -12.05 19.96 4.47
CA PHE A 95 -11.89 20.07 5.93
C PHE A 95 -11.93 21.53 6.33
N ARG A 96 -12.78 21.85 7.31
CA ARG A 96 -12.90 23.22 7.86
C ARG A 96 -12.47 23.18 9.32
N PRO A 97 -11.49 24.02 9.74
CA PRO A 97 -11.16 24.15 11.16
C PRO A 97 -12.40 24.54 11.97
N ALA A 98 -12.57 23.94 13.12
CA ALA A 98 -13.59 24.26 14.12
C ALA A 98 -12.94 24.63 15.45
N ALA A 99 -13.75 24.91 16.49
CA ALA A 99 -13.25 25.23 17.80
C ALA A 99 -12.51 24.06 18.44
N ASP A 100 -11.65 24.35 19.42
CA ASP A 100 -11.01 23.36 20.32
C ASP A 100 -10.17 22.28 19.60
N GLY A 101 -9.55 22.63 18.47
CA GLY A 101 -8.67 21.71 17.75
C GLY A 101 -9.40 20.61 16.97
N THR A 102 -10.71 20.71 16.81
CA THR A 102 -11.53 19.83 15.98
C THR A 102 -11.65 20.36 14.55
N CYS A 103 -12.21 19.57 13.64
CA CYS A 103 -12.59 20.03 12.32
C CYS A 103 -13.92 19.43 11.85
N GLU A 104 -14.59 20.14 10.96
CA GLU A 104 -15.69 19.62 10.16
C GLU A 104 -15.11 19.00 8.89
N ALA A 105 -15.33 17.70 8.70
CA ALA A 105 -15.02 16.98 7.48
C ALA A 105 -16.26 16.83 6.62
N GLU A 106 -16.15 17.17 5.33
CA GLU A 106 -17.16 16.96 4.31
C GLU A 106 -16.59 16.02 3.25
N LEU A 107 -17.23 14.89 3.05
CA LEU A 107 -16.94 13.93 1.99
C LEU A 107 -18.08 13.96 0.97
N THR A 108 -17.76 14.23 -0.29
CA THR A 108 -18.70 14.14 -1.41
C THR A 108 -18.26 13.07 -2.39
N LEU A 109 -19.10 12.06 -2.60
CA LEU A 109 -18.96 11.06 -3.64
C LEU A 109 -19.91 11.35 -4.79
N ARG A 110 -19.43 11.24 -6.02
CA ARG A 110 -20.21 11.36 -7.25
C ARG A 110 -19.99 10.16 -8.13
N ALA A 111 -21.05 9.69 -8.78
CA ALA A 111 -20.96 8.66 -9.79
C ALA A 111 -22.00 8.83 -10.88
N ASP A 112 -21.55 8.62 -12.11
CA ASP A 112 -22.39 8.56 -13.31
C ASP A 112 -22.33 7.16 -13.90
N SER A 113 -23.42 6.69 -14.49
CA SER A 113 -23.45 5.40 -15.15
C SER A 113 -24.37 5.39 -16.36
N GLN A 114 -24.22 4.38 -17.19
CA GLN A 114 -25.23 4.04 -18.20
C GLN A 114 -26.55 3.71 -17.52
N ASN A 115 -27.68 4.06 -18.14
CA ASN A 115 -29.00 3.79 -17.61
C ASN A 115 -29.36 2.30 -17.75
N SER A 116 -28.84 1.48 -16.85
CA SER A 116 -29.04 0.05 -16.76
C SER A 116 -29.20 -0.37 -15.28
N ASN A 117 -29.67 -1.58 -15.01
CA ASN A 117 -29.69 -2.11 -13.64
C ASN A 117 -28.30 -2.17 -13.04
N ALA A 118 -27.32 -2.74 -13.79
CA ALA A 118 -25.94 -2.81 -13.38
C ALA A 118 -25.35 -1.42 -13.12
N GLY A 119 -25.69 -0.40 -13.93
CA GLY A 119 -25.27 0.98 -13.70
C GLY A 119 -25.80 1.56 -12.38
N ARG A 120 -27.08 1.33 -12.07
CA ARG A 120 -27.67 1.78 -10.80
C ARG A 120 -27.04 1.09 -9.59
N GLU A 121 -26.78 -0.20 -9.69
CA GLU A 121 -26.11 -0.99 -8.63
C GLU A 121 -24.68 -0.51 -8.41
N ALA A 122 -23.90 -0.29 -9.47
CA ALA A 122 -22.54 0.23 -9.38
C ALA A 122 -22.49 1.63 -8.75
N VAL A 123 -23.42 2.53 -9.12
CA VAL A 123 -23.56 3.85 -8.48
C VAL A 123 -23.90 3.72 -6.99
N ALA A 124 -24.86 2.85 -6.65
CA ALA A 124 -25.22 2.62 -5.26
C ALA A 124 -24.07 2.05 -4.43
N ALA A 125 -23.31 1.10 -4.97
CA ALA A 125 -22.14 0.52 -4.31
C ALA A 125 -21.04 1.58 -4.08
N HIS A 126 -20.75 2.43 -5.08
CA HIS A 126 -19.78 3.51 -4.93
C HIS A 126 -20.19 4.49 -3.82
N LEU A 127 -21.45 4.88 -3.78
CA LEU A 127 -21.95 5.86 -2.81
C LEU A 127 -22.06 5.28 -1.39
N ALA A 128 -22.28 3.99 -1.25
CA ALA A 128 -22.38 3.31 0.05
C ALA A 128 -21.07 3.36 0.86
N ALA A 129 -19.92 3.56 0.19
CA ALA A 129 -18.61 3.68 0.86
C ALA A 129 -18.46 4.96 1.70
N ALA A 130 -19.32 5.97 1.52
CA ALA A 130 -19.15 7.29 2.14
C ALA A 130 -19.11 7.24 3.68
N ASP A 131 -20.00 6.48 4.31
CA ASP A 131 -20.09 6.39 5.78
C ASP A 131 -18.84 5.71 6.37
N GLU A 132 -18.35 4.65 5.73
CA GLU A 132 -17.15 3.94 6.16
C GLU A 132 -15.90 4.79 5.97
N LEU A 133 -15.76 5.47 4.83
CA LEU A 133 -14.61 6.31 4.53
C LEU A 133 -14.48 7.48 5.51
N ILE A 134 -15.56 8.22 5.78
CA ILE A 134 -15.51 9.35 6.71
C ILE A 134 -15.25 8.91 8.15
N ALA A 135 -15.86 7.80 8.57
CA ALA A 135 -15.62 7.20 9.88
C ALA A 135 -14.16 6.74 10.03
N ARG A 136 -13.58 6.11 8.99
CA ARG A 136 -12.21 5.63 8.98
C ARG A 136 -11.21 6.79 9.09
N VAL A 137 -11.39 7.84 8.28
CA VAL A 137 -10.55 9.03 8.36
C VAL A 137 -10.66 9.68 9.74
N GLY A 138 -11.85 9.72 10.35
CA GLY A 138 -12.06 10.21 11.70
C GLY A 138 -11.27 9.42 12.75
N GLN A 139 -11.34 8.09 12.70
CA GLN A 139 -10.59 7.21 13.61
C GLN A 139 -9.07 7.39 13.48
N ILE A 140 -8.56 7.48 12.26
CA ILE A 140 -7.14 7.71 12.00
C ILE A 140 -6.74 9.09 12.55
N ALA A 141 -7.52 10.13 12.26
CA ALA A 141 -7.22 11.49 12.66
C ALA A 141 -7.22 11.68 14.20
N GLU A 142 -8.17 11.07 14.90
CA GLU A 142 -8.25 11.10 16.39
C GLU A 142 -7.02 10.45 17.05
N ASN A 143 -6.41 9.45 16.41
CA ASN A 143 -5.28 8.70 16.94
C ASN A 143 -3.95 9.03 16.22
N TRP A 144 -3.90 10.12 15.45
CA TRP A 144 -2.82 10.40 14.50
C TRP A 144 -1.43 10.43 15.13
N ASP A 145 -1.27 11.11 16.27
CA ASP A 145 0.03 11.23 16.91
C ASP A 145 0.54 9.87 17.42
N GLN A 146 -0.34 9.03 17.95
CA GLN A 146 0.01 7.68 18.35
C GLN A 146 0.33 6.80 17.12
N LEU A 147 -0.49 6.87 16.07
CA LEU A 147 -0.30 6.08 14.86
C LEU A 147 1.03 6.39 14.16
N LYS A 148 1.44 7.67 14.09
CA LYS A 148 2.75 8.05 13.53
C LYS A 148 3.92 7.40 14.28
N GLU A 149 3.84 7.30 15.58
CA GLU A 149 4.88 6.66 16.40
C GLU A 149 4.99 5.15 16.13
N LEU A 150 3.88 4.51 15.73
CA LEU A 150 3.84 3.08 15.43
C LEU A 150 4.36 2.74 14.03
N VAL A 151 4.42 3.72 13.11
CA VAL A 151 4.92 3.49 11.74
C VAL A 151 6.43 3.54 11.69
N VAL A 152 7.04 2.46 11.19
CA VAL A 152 8.47 2.36 10.90
C VAL A 152 8.65 2.44 9.38
N HIS A 153 9.45 3.39 8.93
CA HIS A 153 9.73 3.58 7.51
C HIS A 153 11.24 3.70 7.27
N PHE A 154 11.77 2.98 6.27
CA PHE A 154 13.18 3.01 5.90
C PHE A 154 13.44 2.41 4.51
N GLU A 155 14.64 2.68 4.00
CA GLU A 155 15.15 2.18 2.73
C GLU A 155 16.58 1.64 2.89
N ASP A 156 16.90 0.60 2.11
CA ASP A 156 18.22 -0.02 2.03
C ASP A 156 18.59 -0.19 0.54
N PRO A 157 19.52 0.62 0.00
CA PRO A 157 20.01 0.44 -1.36
C PRO A 157 21.12 -0.62 -1.42
N LEU A 158 21.16 -1.37 -2.54
CA LEU A 158 22.26 -2.27 -2.90
C LEU A 158 22.59 -2.10 -4.39
N PHE A 159 23.85 -1.82 -4.72
CA PHE A 159 24.32 -1.86 -6.09
C PHE A 159 24.71 -3.30 -6.48
N ILE A 160 24.31 -3.72 -7.68
CA ILE A 160 24.55 -5.04 -8.26
C ILE A 160 25.17 -4.83 -9.65
N ALA A 161 26.38 -5.40 -9.89
CA ALA A 161 27.07 -5.32 -11.17
C ALA A 161 26.56 -6.40 -12.16
N GLY A 162 25.25 -6.46 -12.33
CA GLY A 162 24.56 -7.37 -13.21
C GLY A 162 23.42 -6.69 -13.96
N SER A 163 22.81 -7.38 -14.92
CA SER A 163 21.72 -6.80 -15.69
C SER A 163 20.47 -6.60 -14.82
N THR A 164 19.74 -5.50 -15.09
CA THR A 164 18.46 -5.23 -14.43
C THR A 164 17.47 -6.38 -14.61
N ASP A 165 17.46 -6.98 -15.82
CA ASP A 165 16.53 -8.08 -16.15
C ASP A 165 16.83 -9.34 -15.32
N ALA A 166 18.11 -9.66 -15.10
CA ALA A 166 18.50 -10.80 -14.27
C ALA A 166 18.08 -10.60 -12.81
N VAL A 167 18.35 -9.41 -12.25
CA VAL A 167 17.97 -9.09 -10.86
C VAL A 167 16.45 -9.02 -10.70
N TYR A 168 15.76 -8.37 -11.65
CA TYR A 168 14.30 -8.30 -11.64
C TYR A 168 13.68 -9.69 -11.77
N GLY A 169 14.15 -10.51 -12.73
CA GLY A 169 13.67 -11.88 -12.91
C GLY A 169 13.86 -12.76 -11.67
N PHE A 170 15.01 -12.65 -10.98
CA PHE A 170 15.23 -13.35 -9.72
C PHE A 170 14.19 -13.00 -8.65
N LEU A 171 13.85 -11.71 -8.53
CA LEU A 171 12.87 -11.25 -7.55
C LEU A 171 11.43 -11.51 -7.99
N TYR A 172 11.15 -11.47 -9.29
CA TYR A 172 9.84 -11.76 -9.87
C TYR A 172 9.44 -13.22 -9.68
N ASP A 173 10.37 -14.16 -10.00
CA ASP A 173 10.21 -15.61 -9.90
C ASP A 173 10.25 -16.09 -8.44
N ALA A 174 9.32 -15.61 -7.60
CA ALA A 174 9.32 -15.94 -6.18
C ALA A 174 9.00 -17.43 -5.92
N ASP A 175 8.33 -18.10 -6.83
CA ASP A 175 8.10 -19.55 -6.81
C ASP A 175 9.40 -20.36 -6.75
N LYS A 176 10.51 -19.79 -7.23
CA LYS A 176 11.86 -20.40 -7.21
C LYS A 176 12.66 -20.05 -5.93
N TRP A 177 12.12 -19.19 -5.05
CA TRP A 177 12.86 -18.80 -3.83
C TRP A 177 13.16 -19.94 -2.86
N PRO A 178 12.32 -20.97 -2.68
CA PRO A 178 12.70 -22.10 -1.84
C PRO A 178 14.01 -22.79 -2.25
N GLU A 179 14.37 -22.74 -3.55
CA GLU A 179 15.61 -23.29 -4.07
C GLU A 179 16.79 -22.29 -4.04
N ARG A 180 16.47 -20.97 -4.05
CA ARG A 180 17.45 -19.88 -4.26
C ARG A 180 17.76 -19.10 -3.00
N VAL A 181 16.85 -19.10 -2.02
CA VAL A 181 16.90 -18.25 -0.82
C VAL A 181 16.79 -19.14 0.43
N PRO A 182 17.88 -19.42 1.14
CA PRO A 182 17.96 -20.48 2.17
C PRO A 182 16.97 -20.34 3.34
N HIS A 183 16.50 -19.13 3.65
CA HIS A 183 15.53 -18.92 4.73
C HIS A 183 14.08 -19.08 4.29
N VAL A 184 13.81 -19.26 3.00
CA VAL A 184 12.48 -19.59 2.45
C VAL A 184 12.37 -21.09 2.32
N THR A 185 11.50 -21.72 3.12
CA THR A 185 11.36 -23.19 3.16
C THR A 185 10.27 -23.73 2.27
N ALA A 186 9.23 -22.93 2.03
CA ALA A 186 8.16 -23.24 1.08
C ALA A 186 7.53 -21.92 0.56
N LEU A 187 7.03 -21.97 -0.66
CA LEU A 187 6.28 -20.87 -1.24
C LEU A 187 5.25 -21.42 -2.24
N THR A 188 4.00 -21.01 -2.08
CA THR A 188 2.92 -21.29 -3.04
C THR A 188 2.44 -19.97 -3.62
N MET A 189 2.48 -19.84 -4.95
CA MET A 189 2.15 -18.59 -5.65
C MET A 189 1.08 -18.80 -6.71
N THR A 190 0.22 -17.79 -6.90
CA THR A 190 -0.70 -17.66 -8.04
C THR A 190 -0.51 -16.31 -8.72
N GLU A 191 -0.69 -16.29 -10.04
CA GLU A 191 -0.63 -15.09 -10.88
C GLU A 191 -1.74 -15.18 -11.94
N ASP A 192 -2.99 -15.03 -11.53
CA ASP A 192 -4.15 -15.10 -12.43
C ASP A 192 -4.31 -13.83 -13.27
N GLN A 193 -3.78 -12.71 -12.78
CA GLN A 193 -3.69 -11.43 -13.47
C GLN A 193 -2.20 -11.10 -13.70
N PRO A 194 -1.75 -10.84 -14.94
CA PRO A 194 -0.35 -10.56 -15.22
C PRO A 194 0.25 -9.47 -14.34
N GLY A 195 1.38 -9.77 -13.69
CA GLY A 195 2.05 -8.86 -12.77
C GLY A 195 1.38 -8.70 -11.40
N VAL A 196 0.31 -9.44 -11.11
CA VAL A 196 -0.32 -9.49 -9.78
C VAL A 196 -0.13 -10.87 -9.21
N GLN A 197 0.70 -10.99 -8.18
CA GLN A 197 1.06 -12.26 -7.57
C GLN A 197 0.55 -12.33 -6.13
N PHE A 198 -0.13 -13.41 -5.79
CA PHE A 198 -0.46 -13.76 -4.41
C PHE A 198 0.38 -14.95 -4.01
N PHE A 199 1.01 -14.91 -2.84
CA PHE A 199 1.75 -16.06 -2.34
C PHE A 199 1.69 -16.20 -0.83
N ASP A 200 1.68 -17.46 -0.40
CA ASP A 200 1.96 -17.87 0.98
C ASP A 200 3.41 -18.32 1.05
N MET A 201 4.18 -17.80 2.00
CA MET A 201 5.60 -18.05 2.15
C MET A 201 5.92 -18.48 3.57
N ASP A 202 6.56 -19.64 3.69
CA ASP A 202 7.11 -20.14 4.93
C ASP A 202 8.58 -19.75 5.05
N THR A 203 8.92 -19.10 6.13
CA THR A 203 10.31 -18.70 6.42
C THR A 203 10.74 -19.22 7.78
N VAL A 204 12.05 -19.46 7.92
CA VAL A 204 12.66 -19.86 9.18
C VAL A 204 13.69 -18.81 9.60
N THR A 205 13.59 -18.35 10.86
CA THR A 205 14.60 -17.46 11.43
C THR A 205 15.89 -18.24 11.73
N PRO A 206 17.04 -17.54 11.92
CA PRO A 206 18.30 -18.22 12.32
C PRO A 206 18.16 -19.06 13.60
N GLU A 207 17.22 -18.70 14.49
CA GLU A 207 16.91 -19.42 15.73
C GLU A 207 15.93 -20.59 15.52
N GLY A 208 15.57 -20.91 14.26
CA GLY A 208 14.71 -22.04 13.90
C GLY A 208 13.21 -21.80 14.10
N ARG A 209 12.76 -20.56 14.29
CA ARG A 209 11.33 -20.22 14.40
C ARG A 209 10.74 -20.11 13.00
N ALA A 210 9.77 -20.96 12.71
CA ALA A 210 8.99 -20.89 11.47
C ALA A 210 7.82 -19.91 11.60
N HIS A 211 7.52 -19.21 10.52
CA HIS A 211 6.30 -18.41 10.38
C HIS A 211 5.87 -18.34 8.93
N THR A 212 4.56 -18.31 8.72
CA THR A 212 3.95 -18.15 7.41
C THR A 212 3.47 -16.71 7.25
N THR A 213 3.70 -16.13 6.09
CA THR A 213 3.16 -14.84 5.68
C THR A 213 2.41 -14.98 4.37
N ARG A 214 1.33 -14.23 4.20
CA ARG A 214 0.63 -14.11 2.93
C ARG A 214 0.82 -12.70 2.37
N SER A 215 1.15 -12.61 1.10
CA SER A 215 1.44 -11.33 0.43
C SER A 215 0.73 -11.23 -0.91
N VAL A 216 0.39 -10.01 -1.29
CA VAL A 216 0.10 -9.61 -2.66
C VAL A 216 1.27 -8.79 -3.18
N ARG A 217 1.65 -9.02 -4.45
CA ARG A 217 2.65 -8.21 -5.14
C ARG A 217 2.09 -7.60 -6.41
N ILE A 218 2.55 -6.39 -6.71
CA ILE A 218 2.33 -5.69 -7.99
C ILE A 218 3.69 -5.54 -8.65
N CYS A 219 3.89 -6.23 -9.77
CA CYS A 219 5.15 -6.29 -10.49
C CYS A 219 5.11 -5.31 -11.68
N LEU A 220 5.67 -4.12 -11.50
CA LEU A 220 5.85 -3.10 -12.54
C LEU A 220 7.27 -3.21 -13.14
N PRO A 221 7.52 -2.75 -14.38
CA PRO A 221 8.81 -2.92 -15.04
C PRO A 221 10.03 -2.39 -14.26
N HIS A 222 9.85 -1.38 -13.41
CA HIS A 222 10.92 -0.73 -12.63
C HIS A 222 10.76 -0.89 -11.13
N LYS A 223 9.73 -1.65 -10.67
CA LYS A 223 9.38 -1.75 -9.26
C LYS A 223 8.55 -3.01 -8.97
N ILE A 224 8.89 -3.74 -7.94
CA ILE A 224 8.06 -4.80 -7.39
C ILE A 224 7.55 -4.33 -6.03
N ILE A 225 6.26 -4.05 -5.95
CA ILE A 225 5.58 -3.62 -4.73
C ILE A 225 5.02 -4.85 -4.04
N TYR A 226 4.97 -4.86 -2.71
CA TYR A 226 4.28 -5.89 -1.95
C TYR A 226 3.52 -5.32 -0.77
N LYS A 227 2.44 -5.99 -0.41
CA LYS A 227 1.73 -5.82 0.86
C LYS A 227 1.53 -7.18 1.50
N GLN A 228 1.93 -7.33 2.76
CA GLN A 228 1.54 -8.50 3.54
C GLN A 228 0.06 -8.38 3.94
N ILE A 229 -0.71 -9.41 3.61
CA ILE A 229 -2.14 -9.54 3.94
C ILE A 229 -2.36 -10.63 4.99
N GLY A 230 -1.40 -11.56 5.17
CA GLY A 230 -1.25 -12.42 6.35
C GLY A 230 -0.02 -11.93 7.13
N LEU A 231 -0.26 -11.20 8.21
CA LEU A 231 0.76 -10.46 8.94
C LEU A 231 1.36 -11.24 10.11
N PRO A 232 2.65 -11.04 10.43
CA PRO A 232 3.19 -11.41 11.73
C PRO A 232 2.42 -10.71 12.87
N LYS A 233 2.28 -11.39 14.00
CA LYS A 233 1.46 -10.92 15.14
C LYS A 233 1.85 -9.53 15.67
N LEU A 234 3.10 -9.11 15.47
CA LEU A 234 3.64 -7.81 15.90
C LEU A 234 3.17 -6.64 15.02
N LEU A 235 2.58 -6.90 13.85
CA LEU A 235 2.28 -5.88 12.85
C LEU A 235 0.78 -5.75 12.59
N ASP A 236 0.33 -4.51 12.35
CA ASP A 236 -1.00 -4.17 11.83
C ASP A 236 -0.97 -3.88 10.33
N ALA A 237 0.19 -3.49 9.79
CA ALA A 237 0.41 -3.36 8.35
C ALA A 237 1.90 -3.57 8.03
N HIS A 238 2.18 -4.11 6.84
CA HIS A 238 3.52 -4.15 6.29
C HIS A 238 3.45 -4.09 4.76
N THR A 239 4.07 -3.06 4.22
CA THR A 239 4.23 -2.85 2.78
C THR A 239 5.68 -2.54 2.46
N GLY A 240 6.03 -2.71 1.22
CA GLY A 240 7.34 -2.32 0.73
C GLY A 240 7.44 -2.45 -0.78
N HIS A 241 8.61 -2.15 -1.29
CA HIS A 241 8.93 -2.40 -2.69
C HIS A 241 10.43 -2.53 -2.92
N TRP A 242 10.79 -3.16 -4.00
CA TRP A 242 12.09 -3.07 -4.63
C TRP A 242 11.99 -2.13 -5.84
N HIS A 243 12.78 -1.08 -5.83
CA HIS A 243 12.88 -0.12 -6.93
C HIS A 243 14.20 -0.31 -7.65
N PHE A 244 14.16 -0.46 -8.98
CA PHE A 244 15.31 -0.75 -9.83
C PHE A 244 15.72 0.51 -10.58
N GLN A 245 16.94 0.96 -10.36
CA GLN A 245 17.56 2.08 -11.06
C GLN A 245 18.73 1.56 -11.90
N THR A 246 18.52 1.41 -13.20
CA THR A 246 19.54 0.94 -14.13
C THR A 246 20.62 2.01 -14.34
N THR A 247 21.87 1.58 -14.34
CA THR A 247 23.04 2.40 -14.70
C THR A 247 23.86 1.66 -15.77
N PRO A 248 24.85 2.32 -16.45
CA PRO A 248 25.72 1.62 -17.40
C PRO A 248 26.54 0.49 -16.75
N GLU A 249 26.81 0.57 -15.45
CA GLU A 249 27.65 -0.37 -14.71
C GLU A 249 26.83 -1.51 -14.04
N GLY A 250 25.49 -1.41 -14.05
CA GLY A 250 24.63 -2.38 -13.38
C GLY A 250 23.30 -1.80 -12.94
N VAL A 251 22.78 -2.24 -11.81
CA VAL A 251 21.51 -1.78 -11.24
C VAL A 251 21.64 -1.47 -9.76
N THR A 252 21.09 -0.35 -9.32
CA THR A 252 20.86 -0.11 -7.89
C THR A 252 19.43 -0.53 -7.53
N VAL A 253 19.30 -1.49 -6.63
CA VAL A 253 18.01 -1.91 -6.10
C VAL A 253 17.83 -1.31 -4.72
N THR A 254 16.78 -0.52 -4.55
CA THR A 254 16.41 0.04 -3.25
C THR A 254 15.25 -0.75 -2.65
N ALA A 255 15.51 -1.43 -1.55
CA ALA A 255 14.48 -2.11 -0.76
C ALA A 255 13.85 -1.11 0.22
N ARG A 256 12.55 -0.87 0.09
CA ARG A 256 11.77 -0.01 0.99
C ARG A 256 10.84 -0.83 1.85
N HIS A 257 10.74 -0.47 3.13
CA HIS A 257 9.79 -1.03 4.07
C HIS A 257 8.99 0.06 4.76
N THR A 258 7.70 -0.18 4.93
CA THR A 258 6.82 0.58 5.81
C THR A 258 6.00 -0.42 6.62
N ALA A 259 6.15 -0.41 7.94
CA ALA A 259 5.47 -1.34 8.83
C ALA A 259 4.80 -0.57 9.98
N THR A 260 3.58 -0.94 10.32
CA THR A 260 2.84 -0.40 11.46
C THR A 260 2.86 -1.42 12.59
N ILE A 261 3.41 -1.03 13.73
CA ILE A 261 3.50 -1.86 14.93
C ILE A 261 2.11 -2.00 15.55
N ARG A 262 1.78 -3.21 16.00
CA ARG A 262 0.62 -3.50 16.84
C ARG A 262 0.98 -3.25 18.30
N PRO A 263 0.45 -2.20 18.95
CA PRO A 263 0.88 -1.84 20.32
C PRO A 263 0.57 -2.93 21.34
N ASP A 264 -0.55 -3.64 21.18
CA ASP A 264 -0.95 -4.73 22.10
C ASP A 264 -0.09 -6.00 21.98
N ALA A 265 0.80 -6.06 20.99
CA ALA A 265 1.68 -7.19 20.73
C ALA A 265 3.15 -6.95 21.14
N LEU A 266 3.47 -5.82 21.76
CA LEU A 266 4.84 -5.48 22.17
C LEU A 266 5.44 -6.53 23.12
N ASN A 267 4.63 -7.13 23.99
CA ASN A 267 5.02 -8.18 24.92
C ASN A 267 5.59 -9.44 24.25
N LEU A 268 5.35 -9.63 22.93
CA LEU A 268 5.97 -10.73 22.17
C LEU A 268 7.50 -10.61 22.06
N LEU A 269 8.03 -9.41 22.25
CA LEU A 269 9.48 -9.13 22.26
C LEU A 269 10.07 -9.07 23.67
N GLY A 270 9.23 -9.13 24.71
CA GLY A 270 9.60 -9.05 26.12
C GLY A 270 8.63 -8.19 26.91
N ALA A 271 8.47 -8.45 28.22
CA ALA A 271 7.45 -7.81 29.06
C ALA A 271 7.55 -6.28 29.13
N ASP A 272 8.77 -5.73 29.06
CA ASP A 272 9.03 -4.29 29.22
C ASP A 272 9.36 -3.62 27.85
N THR A 273 9.00 -4.26 26.73
CA THR A 273 9.31 -3.75 25.40
C THR A 273 8.55 -2.45 25.11
N THR A 274 9.30 -1.41 24.78
CA THR A 274 8.74 -0.13 24.34
C THR A 274 8.50 -0.10 22.81
N VAL A 275 7.71 0.85 22.33
CA VAL A 275 7.55 1.12 20.88
C VAL A 275 8.91 1.38 20.24
N ALA A 276 9.80 2.12 20.92
CA ALA A 276 11.15 2.42 20.41
C ALA A 276 12.00 1.13 20.25
N ASP A 277 11.87 0.16 21.15
CA ASP A 277 12.54 -1.15 21.04
C ASP A 277 12.00 -1.94 19.87
N ALA A 278 10.68 -1.99 19.69
CA ALA A 278 10.04 -2.68 18.58
C ALA A 278 10.41 -2.06 17.22
N ARG A 279 10.50 -0.70 17.15
CA ARG A 279 11.00 0.00 15.95
C ARG A 279 12.43 -0.41 15.59
N ARG A 280 13.34 -0.47 16.57
CA ARG A 280 14.74 -0.92 16.34
C ARG A 280 14.78 -2.39 15.91
N TYR A 281 13.99 -3.25 16.55
CA TYR A 281 13.89 -4.66 16.20
C TYR A 281 13.42 -4.83 14.75
N LEU A 282 12.31 -4.20 14.37
CA LEU A 282 11.76 -4.29 13.01
C LEU A 282 12.73 -3.74 11.96
N ARG A 283 13.35 -2.57 12.21
CA ARG A 283 14.37 -2.01 11.32
C ARG A 283 15.47 -3.03 11.04
N ARG A 284 15.99 -3.68 12.09
CA ARG A 284 17.04 -4.70 11.97
C ARG A 284 16.57 -5.93 11.20
N VAL A 285 15.45 -6.52 11.61
CA VAL A 285 14.97 -7.80 11.05
C VAL A 285 14.57 -7.64 9.58
N LEU A 286 13.75 -6.63 9.26
CA LEU A 286 13.27 -6.41 7.90
C LEU A 286 14.42 -6.04 6.96
N SER A 287 15.36 -5.18 7.41
CA SER A 287 16.57 -4.84 6.64
C SER A 287 17.44 -6.08 6.39
N THR A 288 17.67 -6.90 7.41
CA THR A 288 18.49 -8.13 7.26
C THR A 288 17.87 -9.06 6.24
N ASN A 289 16.57 -9.33 6.35
CA ASN A 289 15.89 -10.28 5.47
C ASN A 289 15.89 -9.78 4.00
N SER A 290 15.55 -8.52 3.76
CA SER A 290 15.52 -7.99 2.39
C SER A 290 16.90 -7.89 1.77
N LEU A 291 17.93 -7.46 2.54
CA LEU A 291 19.31 -7.43 2.05
C LEU A 291 19.87 -8.83 1.79
N GLN A 292 19.52 -9.84 2.57
CA GLN A 292 19.88 -11.22 2.27
C GLN A 292 19.28 -11.68 0.93
N THR A 293 18.00 -11.42 0.70
CA THR A 293 17.35 -11.73 -0.58
C THR A 293 18.03 -11.01 -1.74
N LEU A 294 18.36 -9.73 -1.59
CA LEU A 294 19.07 -8.96 -2.62
C LEU A 294 20.50 -9.49 -2.85
N ARG A 295 21.21 -9.97 -1.83
CA ARG A 295 22.53 -10.60 -2.02
C ARG A 295 22.47 -11.92 -2.79
N HIS A 296 21.39 -12.70 -2.63
CA HIS A 296 21.17 -13.88 -3.48
C HIS A 296 20.85 -13.47 -4.92
N ALA A 297 20.04 -12.40 -5.12
CA ALA A 297 19.82 -11.84 -6.45
C ALA A 297 21.13 -11.31 -7.07
N GLN A 298 22.00 -10.67 -6.27
CA GLN A 298 23.31 -10.21 -6.69
C GLN A 298 24.20 -11.39 -7.16
N ALA A 299 24.34 -12.41 -6.32
CA ALA A 299 25.14 -13.60 -6.69
C ALA A 299 24.63 -14.23 -7.99
N PHE A 300 23.31 -14.35 -8.14
CA PHE A 300 22.68 -14.89 -9.34
C PHE A 300 22.95 -14.02 -10.60
N ALA A 301 22.83 -12.69 -10.49
CA ALA A 301 22.98 -11.80 -11.63
C ALA A 301 24.43 -11.54 -12.04
N GLU A 302 25.40 -11.71 -11.12
CA GLU A 302 26.82 -11.57 -11.37
C GLU A 302 27.48 -12.88 -11.85
N GLU A 303 26.74 -13.99 -11.90
CA GLU A 303 27.23 -15.23 -12.52
C GLU A 303 27.43 -15.03 -14.05
N PRO A 304 28.50 -15.58 -14.67
CA PRO A 304 28.82 -15.37 -16.10
C PRO A 304 27.72 -15.75 -17.10
N ALA A 305 26.76 -16.57 -16.69
CA ALA A 305 25.62 -16.97 -17.52
C ALA A 305 24.51 -15.92 -17.56
N HIS A 306 24.54 -14.92 -16.67
CA HIS A 306 23.52 -13.89 -16.50
C HIS A 306 24.08 -12.45 -16.54
N ALA A 307 25.41 -12.31 -16.62
CA ALA A 307 26.14 -11.03 -16.65
C ALA A 307 26.09 -10.35 -18.02
#